data_830cd91e124532c90398e1ec18a69979
#
_entry.id   830cd91e124532c90398e1ec18a69979
#
_cell.length_a   1.000
_cell.length_b   1.000
_cell.length_c   1.000
_cell.angle_alpha   90.00
_cell.angle_beta   90.00
_cell.angle_gamma   90.00
#
_symmetry.space_group_name_H-M   'P 1'
#
loop_
_entity.id
_entity.type
_entity.pdbx_description
1 polymer ?
#
loop_
_entity_poly.entity_id
_entity_poly.type
_entity_poly.pdbx_seq_one_letter_code
_entity_poly.pdbx_strand_id
1 'polypeptide(L)'
;LSRGLGDVYKRQDAYLSGKTVLVTGGGGSIGSELCRQIVKHDPKELVIVDIYENNAYDIQQELKRDYPELNLVVLIGSVRNTHRINSIFEKYHPELVYHAAAHKHVPLMESSPNEAIKNNVFGTLNTAKAASENGCRRFILISTDKAVNPTNIMGASKRICEMIIQTCLLYTSPSPR
;
A
#
# COMPACT_ATOMS: atom_id res chain seq x y z
N LEU A 1 -8.59 17.41 27.89
CA LEU A 1 -8.55 17.26 26.41
C LEU A 1 -7.22 16.74 25.86
N SER A 2 -6.10 16.77 26.62
CA SER A 2 -4.78 16.35 26.15
C SER A 2 -4.49 14.82 26.28
N ARG A 3 -5.22 14.09 27.11
CA ARG A 3 -4.99 12.64 27.30
C ARG A 3 -5.36 11.78 26.09
N GLY A 4 -6.40 12.13 25.34
CA GLY A 4 -6.85 11.35 24.20
C GLY A 4 -5.91 11.41 22.99
N LEU A 5 -5.28 12.55 22.72
CA LEU A 5 -4.30 12.69 21.62
C LEU A 5 -3.02 11.90 21.90
N GLY A 6 -2.49 11.96 23.14
CA GLY A 6 -1.31 11.19 23.52
C GLY A 6 -1.50 9.69 23.40
N ASP A 7 -2.70 9.15 23.66
CA ASP A 7 -3.03 7.74 23.52
C ASP A 7 -3.17 7.32 22.04
N VAL A 8 -3.63 8.22 21.17
CA VAL A 8 -3.70 7.97 19.72
C VAL A 8 -2.28 7.88 19.13
N TYR A 9 -1.38 8.80 19.47
CA TYR A 9 0.02 8.77 19.03
C TYR A 9 0.75 7.51 19.53
N LYS A 10 0.61 7.16 20.81
CA LYS A 10 1.18 5.92 21.37
C LYS A 10 0.67 4.65 20.69
N ARG A 11 -0.59 4.62 20.25
CA ARG A 11 -1.14 3.50 19.47
C ARG A 11 -0.57 3.44 18.06
N GLN A 12 -0.34 4.58 17.41
CA GLN A 12 0.29 4.64 16.09
C GLN A 12 1.76 4.18 16.14
N ASP A 13 2.52 4.62 17.14
CA ASP A 13 3.90 4.16 17.36
C ASP A 13 3.96 2.65 17.54
N ALA A 14 3.08 2.08 18.35
CA ALA A 14 3.02 0.63 18.59
C ALA A 14 2.69 -0.19 17.31
N TYR A 15 2.10 0.47 16.29
CA TYR A 15 1.76 -0.19 15.03
C TYR A 15 2.93 -0.28 14.05
N LEU A 16 3.76 0.75 13.96
CA LEU A 16 4.78 0.94 12.94
C LEU A 16 6.19 0.68 13.45
N SER A 17 6.43 1.04 14.72
CA SER A 17 7.77 0.92 15.32
C SER A 17 8.28 -0.50 15.31
N GLY A 18 9.50 -0.66 14.82
CA GLY A 18 10.19 -1.95 14.73
C GLY A 18 9.60 -2.92 13.71
N LYS A 19 8.71 -2.48 12.81
CA LYS A 19 8.05 -3.31 11.79
C LYS A 19 8.63 -3.12 10.41
N THR A 20 8.61 -4.20 9.61
CA THR A 20 8.82 -4.10 8.17
C THR A 20 7.52 -3.66 7.50
N VAL A 21 7.56 -2.51 6.86
CA VAL A 21 6.40 -1.88 6.21
C VAL A 21 6.62 -1.81 4.70
N LEU A 22 5.65 -2.26 3.93
CA LEU A 22 5.66 -2.17 2.48
C LEU A 22 4.62 -1.15 1.99
N VAL A 23 5.05 -0.25 1.11
CA VAL A 23 4.17 0.72 0.44
C VAL A 23 4.23 0.50 -1.07
N THR A 24 3.12 0.09 -1.67
CA THR A 24 2.99 0.01 -3.13
C THR A 24 2.49 1.34 -3.68
N GLY A 25 3.01 1.78 -4.83
CA GLY A 25 2.73 3.11 -5.36
C GLY A 25 3.35 4.23 -4.52
N GLY A 26 4.49 3.94 -3.88
CA GLY A 26 5.13 4.84 -2.93
C GLY A 26 5.77 6.08 -3.55
N GLY A 27 5.96 6.12 -4.87
CA GLY A 27 6.36 7.33 -5.59
C GLY A 27 5.18 8.26 -5.93
N GLY A 28 3.94 7.78 -5.86
CA GLY A 28 2.74 8.59 -6.10
C GLY A 28 2.48 9.60 -4.98
N SER A 29 1.56 10.55 -5.23
CA SER A 29 1.26 11.65 -4.28
C SER A 29 0.85 11.14 -2.88
N ILE A 30 -0.06 10.16 -2.82
CA ILE A 30 -0.51 9.59 -1.53
C ILE A 30 0.56 8.64 -0.97
N GLY A 31 1.14 7.79 -1.82
CA GLY A 31 2.15 6.81 -1.38
C GLY A 31 3.39 7.47 -0.81
N SER A 32 3.90 8.55 -1.42
CA SER A 32 5.06 9.28 -0.91
C SER A 32 4.77 9.96 0.43
N GLU A 33 3.58 10.52 0.59
CA GLU A 33 3.17 11.09 1.87
C GLU A 33 3.02 10.02 2.96
N LEU A 34 2.46 8.86 2.63
CA LEU A 34 2.47 7.72 3.57
C LEU A 34 3.88 7.34 3.99
N CYS A 35 4.83 7.27 3.05
CA CYS A 35 6.23 6.99 3.37
C CYS A 35 6.81 8.03 4.34
N ARG A 36 6.57 9.34 4.10
CA ARG A 36 7.01 10.42 5.01
C ARG A 36 6.41 10.31 6.41
N GLN A 37 5.17 9.87 6.52
CA GLN A 37 4.55 9.68 7.83
C GLN A 37 5.07 8.42 8.52
N ILE A 38 5.21 7.30 7.80
CA ILE A 38 5.69 6.03 8.33
C ILE A 38 7.08 6.15 8.95
N VAL A 39 8.00 6.85 8.30
CA VAL A 39 9.39 6.97 8.79
C VAL A 39 9.52 7.69 10.13
N LYS A 40 8.55 8.54 10.50
CA LYS A 40 8.51 9.23 11.81
C LYS A 40 8.24 8.28 12.99
N HIS A 41 7.87 7.04 12.72
CA HIS A 41 7.51 6.03 13.73
C HIS A 41 8.55 4.90 13.82
N ASP A 42 9.78 5.15 13.42
CA ASP A 42 10.91 4.22 13.52
C ASP A 42 10.61 2.80 13.04
N PRO A 43 10.21 2.61 11.77
CA PRO A 43 10.02 1.28 11.22
C PRO A 43 11.36 0.53 11.18
N LYS A 44 11.35 -0.78 11.36
CA LYS A 44 12.53 -1.64 11.19
C LYS A 44 13.08 -1.54 9.77
N GLU A 45 12.18 -1.50 8.80
CA GLU A 45 12.49 -1.41 7.38
C GLU A 45 11.29 -0.83 6.63
N LEU A 46 11.55 0.09 5.70
CA LEU A 46 10.56 0.60 4.75
C LEU A 46 10.87 0.11 3.35
N VAL A 47 9.96 -0.69 2.78
CA VAL A 47 10.04 -1.18 1.41
C VAL A 47 9.05 -0.41 0.54
N ILE A 48 9.54 0.28 -0.48
CA ILE A 48 8.75 1.03 -1.46
C ILE A 48 8.75 0.28 -2.78
N VAL A 49 7.58 0.08 -3.36
CA VAL A 49 7.42 -0.52 -4.69
C VAL A 49 6.66 0.46 -5.58
N ASP A 50 7.25 0.86 -6.68
CA ASP A 50 6.59 1.71 -7.68
C ASP A 50 6.96 1.27 -9.09
N ILE A 51 6.09 1.56 -10.05
CA ILE A 51 6.35 1.29 -11.47
C ILE A 51 7.12 2.44 -12.13
N TYR A 52 7.01 3.66 -11.59
CA TYR A 52 7.65 4.85 -12.11
C TYR A 52 8.98 5.11 -11.43
N GLU A 53 10.07 4.90 -12.18
CA GLU A 53 11.44 5.05 -11.69
C GLU A 53 11.71 6.45 -11.12
N ASN A 54 11.36 7.50 -11.86
CA ASN A 54 11.66 8.88 -11.43
C ASN A 54 11.02 9.20 -10.08
N ASN A 55 9.74 8.93 -9.92
CA ASN A 55 9.03 9.20 -8.67
C ASN A 55 9.57 8.35 -7.51
N ALA A 56 9.94 7.09 -7.79
CA ALA A 56 10.56 6.21 -6.81
C ALA A 56 11.94 6.72 -6.39
N TYR A 57 12.71 7.23 -7.34
CA TYR A 57 14.02 7.85 -7.08
C TYR A 57 13.89 9.12 -6.24
N ASP A 58 12.95 10.00 -6.58
CA ASP A 58 12.75 11.27 -5.86
C ASP A 58 12.46 11.04 -4.38
N ILE A 59 11.49 10.16 -4.07
CA ILE A 59 11.18 9.83 -2.67
C ILE A 59 12.34 9.11 -1.96
N GLN A 60 13.12 8.28 -2.68
CA GLN A 60 14.31 7.65 -2.13
C GLN A 60 15.35 8.68 -1.72
N GLN A 61 15.65 9.66 -2.57
CA GLN A 61 16.65 10.69 -2.28
C GLN A 61 16.22 11.57 -1.11
N GLU A 62 14.93 11.94 -1.07
CA GLU A 62 14.35 12.70 0.03
C GLU A 62 14.51 11.96 1.37
N LEU A 63 14.03 10.71 1.43
CA LEU A 63 14.06 9.94 2.67
C LEU A 63 15.48 9.60 3.15
N LYS A 64 16.41 9.31 2.24
CA LYS A 64 17.83 9.09 2.59
C LYS A 64 18.51 10.33 3.13
N ARG A 65 18.17 11.50 2.60
CA ARG A 65 18.71 12.78 3.08
C ARG A 65 18.17 13.10 4.48
N ASP A 66 16.86 12.95 4.67
CA ASP A 66 16.18 13.41 5.89
C ASP A 66 16.24 12.35 7.02
N TYR A 67 16.43 11.08 6.67
CA TYR A 67 16.51 9.92 7.58
C TYR A 67 17.67 8.98 7.19
N PRO A 68 18.93 9.38 7.37
CA PRO A 68 20.11 8.62 6.88
C PRO A 68 20.23 7.21 7.49
N GLU A 69 19.74 7.01 8.70
CA GLU A 69 19.77 5.71 9.41
C GLU A 69 18.59 4.78 9.04
N LEU A 70 17.66 5.24 8.21
CA LEU A 70 16.49 4.46 7.81
C LEU A 70 16.93 3.26 6.94
N ASN A 71 16.54 2.05 7.33
CA ASN A 71 16.63 0.89 6.45
C ASN A 71 15.58 1.01 5.35
N LEU A 72 15.96 1.63 4.24
CA LEU A 72 15.10 1.97 3.12
C LEU A 72 15.44 1.12 1.90
N VAL A 73 14.46 0.39 1.41
CA VAL A 73 14.51 -0.38 0.17
C VAL A 73 13.52 0.21 -0.84
N VAL A 74 14.00 0.58 -2.02
CA VAL A 74 13.15 1.08 -3.12
C VAL A 74 13.29 0.16 -4.32
N LEU A 75 12.18 -0.35 -4.80
CA LEU A 75 12.10 -1.37 -5.84
C LEU A 75 11.21 -0.90 -6.98
N ILE A 76 11.69 -1.08 -8.20
CA ILE A 76 10.85 -0.88 -9.39
C ILE A 76 10.12 -2.18 -9.68
N GLY A 77 8.79 -2.07 -9.78
CA GLY A 77 7.92 -3.21 -10.05
C GLY A 77 6.47 -2.82 -10.20
N SER A 78 5.77 -3.58 -11.03
CA SER A 78 4.32 -3.43 -11.21
C SER A 78 3.58 -4.43 -10.33
N VAL A 79 2.54 -3.95 -9.63
CA VAL A 79 1.61 -4.81 -8.87
C VAL A 79 0.87 -5.81 -9.76
N ARG A 80 0.87 -5.61 -11.08
CA ARG A 80 0.31 -6.53 -12.07
C ARG A 80 1.17 -7.78 -12.26
N ASN A 81 2.45 -7.71 -11.91
CA ASN A 81 3.38 -8.82 -12.06
C ASN A 81 3.39 -9.67 -10.79
N THR A 82 2.61 -10.77 -10.81
CA THR A 82 2.46 -11.69 -9.68
C THR A 82 3.80 -12.25 -9.20
N HIS A 83 4.67 -12.68 -10.12
CA HIS A 83 5.98 -13.23 -9.76
C HIS A 83 6.84 -12.18 -9.03
N ARG A 84 6.88 -10.94 -9.53
CA ARG A 84 7.64 -9.86 -8.91
C ARG A 84 7.12 -9.54 -7.51
N ILE A 85 5.79 -9.46 -7.35
CA ILE A 85 5.17 -9.20 -6.05
C ILE A 85 5.47 -10.34 -5.07
N ASN A 86 5.28 -11.60 -5.46
CA ASN A 86 5.60 -12.73 -4.60
C ASN A 86 7.07 -12.72 -4.14
N SER A 87 8.01 -12.53 -5.07
CA SER A 87 9.45 -12.46 -4.73
C SER A 87 9.79 -11.33 -3.74
N ILE A 88 9.06 -10.21 -3.78
CA ILE A 88 9.24 -9.12 -2.81
C ILE A 88 8.73 -9.53 -1.44
N PHE A 89 7.54 -10.13 -1.36
CA PHE A 89 6.98 -10.59 -0.09
C PHE A 89 7.80 -11.71 0.55
N GLU A 90 8.26 -12.67 -0.24
CA GLU A 90 9.15 -13.77 0.21
C GLU A 90 10.49 -13.25 0.73
N LYS A 91 11.02 -12.19 0.15
CA LYS A 91 12.31 -11.65 0.55
C LYS A 91 12.24 -10.74 1.78
N TYR A 92 11.24 -9.87 1.85
CA TYR A 92 11.19 -8.81 2.86
C TYR A 92 10.22 -9.10 4.00
N HIS A 93 9.31 -10.07 3.85
CA HIS A 93 8.32 -10.47 4.86
C HIS A 93 7.62 -9.30 5.54
N PRO A 94 6.97 -8.38 4.78
CA PRO A 94 6.37 -7.19 5.37
C PRO A 94 5.24 -7.57 6.34
N GLU A 95 5.28 -7.00 7.54
CA GLU A 95 4.24 -7.16 8.56
C GLU A 95 3.03 -6.26 8.28
N LEU A 96 3.26 -5.10 7.65
CA LEU A 96 2.25 -4.13 7.28
C LEU A 96 2.38 -3.75 5.81
N VAL A 97 1.26 -3.66 5.14
CA VAL A 97 1.18 -3.24 3.73
C VAL A 97 0.24 -2.07 3.60
N TYR A 98 0.72 -0.98 3.00
CA TYR A 98 -0.08 0.13 2.51
C TYR A 98 -0.15 0.04 0.99
N HIS A 99 -1.31 -0.32 0.47
CA HIS A 99 -1.52 -0.50 -0.97
C HIS A 99 -2.11 0.77 -1.58
N ALA A 100 -1.22 1.64 -2.10
CA ALA A 100 -1.59 2.90 -2.76
C ALA A 100 -1.42 2.87 -4.29
N ALA A 101 -0.90 1.78 -4.86
CA ALA A 101 -0.75 1.62 -6.30
C ALA A 101 -2.13 1.52 -6.98
N ALA A 102 -2.49 2.54 -7.75
CA ALA A 102 -3.74 2.55 -8.52
C ALA A 102 -3.70 3.56 -9.68
N HIS A 103 -4.41 3.26 -10.76
CA HIS A 103 -4.81 4.25 -11.74
C HIS A 103 -6.04 5.01 -11.23
N LYS A 104 -5.94 6.34 -11.11
CA LYS A 104 -6.93 7.16 -10.39
C LYS A 104 -7.65 8.21 -11.24
N HIS A 105 -7.16 8.48 -12.44
CA HIS A 105 -7.73 9.51 -13.31
C HIS A 105 -8.96 9.00 -14.06
N VAL A 106 -10.15 9.46 -13.67
CA VAL A 106 -11.43 9.00 -14.21
C VAL A 106 -11.48 9.07 -15.73
N PRO A 107 -11.19 10.22 -16.41
CA PRO A 107 -11.30 10.29 -17.88
C PRO A 107 -10.39 9.27 -18.59
N LEU A 108 -9.18 9.02 -18.06
CA LEU A 108 -8.27 8.06 -18.66
C LEU A 108 -8.75 6.62 -18.48
N MET A 109 -9.40 6.33 -17.36
CA MET A 109 -9.93 4.99 -17.10
C MET A 109 -11.21 4.70 -17.87
N GLU A 110 -12.03 5.72 -18.17
CA GLU A 110 -13.15 5.58 -19.11
C GLU A 110 -12.65 5.23 -20.53
N SER A 111 -11.56 5.84 -20.96
CA SER A 111 -10.93 5.53 -22.25
C SER A 111 -10.12 4.24 -22.27
N SER A 112 -9.76 3.70 -21.11
CA SER A 112 -8.88 2.54 -20.96
C SER A 112 -9.35 1.62 -19.83
N PRO A 113 -10.59 1.09 -19.89
CA PRO A 113 -11.18 0.33 -18.80
C PRO A 113 -10.40 -0.95 -18.45
N ASN A 114 -9.83 -1.61 -19.44
CA ASN A 114 -9.02 -2.80 -19.23
C ASN A 114 -7.77 -2.53 -18.37
N GLU A 115 -7.18 -1.34 -18.48
CA GLU A 115 -6.02 -0.97 -17.70
C GLU A 115 -6.42 -0.67 -16.24
N ALA A 116 -7.62 -0.11 -15.99
CA ALA A 116 -8.16 0.02 -14.65
C ALA A 116 -8.33 -1.36 -13.99
N ILE A 117 -8.91 -2.31 -14.69
CA ILE A 117 -9.11 -3.68 -14.17
C ILE A 117 -7.77 -4.37 -13.92
N LYS A 118 -6.86 -4.36 -14.89
CA LYS A 118 -5.55 -5.01 -14.75
C LYS A 118 -4.73 -4.43 -13.60
N ASN A 119 -4.69 -3.12 -13.48
CA ASN A 119 -3.87 -2.47 -12.47
C ASN A 119 -4.55 -2.44 -11.10
N ASN A 120 -5.79 -1.95 -11.03
CA ASN A 120 -6.45 -1.77 -9.75
C ASN A 120 -6.94 -3.10 -9.19
N VAL A 121 -7.71 -3.88 -9.97
CA VAL A 121 -8.33 -5.11 -9.46
C VAL A 121 -7.31 -6.24 -9.33
N PHE A 122 -6.66 -6.62 -10.42
CA PHE A 122 -5.68 -7.71 -10.37
C PHE A 122 -4.42 -7.31 -9.60
N GLY A 123 -3.97 -6.06 -9.66
CA GLY A 123 -2.86 -5.59 -8.85
C GLY A 123 -3.15 -5.67 -7.35
N THR A 124 -4.36 -5.30 -6.93
CA THR A 124 -4.81 -5.46 -5.53
C THR A 124 -4.90 -6.95 -5.15
N LEU A 125 -5.48 -7.80 -6.00
CA LEU A 125 -5.60 -9.24 -5.75
C LEU A 125 -4.23 -9.89 -5.58
N ASN A 126 -3.28 -9.62 -6.48
CA ASN A 126 -1.92 -10.16 -6.41
C ASN A 126 -1.23 -9.75 -5.10
N THR A 127 -1.31 -8.46 -4.75
CA THR A 127 -0.66 -7.93 -3.55
C THR A 127 -1.31 -8.49 -2.28
N ALA A 128 -2.64 -8.61 -2.24
CA ALA A 128 -3.36 -9.16 -1.09
C ALA A 128 -3.08 -10.66 -0.89
N LYS A 129 -3.03 -11.43 -1.98
CA LYS A 129 -2.64 -12.85 -1.92
C LYS A 129 -1.22 -13.03 -1.40
N ALA A 130 -0.25 -12.30 -1.96
CA ALA A 130 1.13 -12.36 -1.50
C ALA A 130 1.24 -11.98 -0.01
N ALA A 131 0.51 -10.96 0.43
CA ALA A 131 0.45 -10.56 1.83
C ALA A 131 -0.09 -11.69 2.73
N SER A 132 -1.18 -12.32 2.33
CA SER A 132 -1.79 -13.43 3.07
C SER A 132 -0.87 -14.65 3.15
N GLU A 133 -0.29 -15.06 2.02
CA GLU A 133 0.59 -16.23 1.92
C GLU A 133 1.90 -16.05 2.69
N ASN A 134 2.37 -14.81 2.89
CA ASN A 134 3.60 -14.50 3.63
C ASN A 134 3.36 -14.00 5.06
N GLY A 135 2.16 -14.20 5.61
CA GLY A 135 1.88 -13.92 7.02
C GLY A 135 1.85 -12.43 7.39
N CYS A 136 1.55 -11.57 6.43
CA CYS A 136 1.36 -10.14 6.68
C CYS A 136 0.24 -9.94 7.71
N ARG A 137 0.51 -9.14 8.74
CA ARG A 137 -0.44 -8.93 9.84
C ARG A 137 -1.55 -7.96 9.50
N ARG A 138 -1.28 -6.97 8.65
CA ARG A 138 -2.24 -5.93 8.26
C ARG A 138 -2.03 -5.48 6.83
N PHE A 139 -3.12 -5.44 6.11
CA PHE A 139 -3.18 -4.90 4.76
C PHE A 139 -4.14 -3.69 4.73
N ILE A 140 -3.63 -2.54 4.38
CA ILE A 140 -4.37 -1.28 4.30
C ILE A 140 -4.52 -0.89 2.83
N LEU A 141 -5.73 -0.98 2.30
CA LEU A 141 -6.05 -0.51 0.96
C LEU A 141 -6.37 0.98 1.00
N ILE A 142 -5.65 1.77 0.21
CA ILE A 142 -6.02 3.17 -0.02
C ILE A 142 -7.16 3.21 -1.04
N SER A 143 -8.35 3.61 -0.60
CA SER A 143 -9.54 3.70 -1.43
C SER A 143 -9.96 5.16 -1.70
N THR A 144 -11.15 5.38 -2.21
CA THR A 144 -11.67 6.68 -2.61
C THR A 144 -13.17 6.76 -2.34
N ASP A 145 -13.69 7.96 -2.15
CA ASP A 145 -15.12 8.27 -2.09
C ASP A 145 -15.88 7.79 -3.34
N LYS A 146 -15.22 7.77 -4.49
CA LYS A 146 -15.80 7.30 -5.78
C LYS A 146 -16.07 5.81 -5.84
N ALA A 147 -15.61 5.04 -4.85
CA ALA A 147 -15.94 3.61 -4.68
C ALA A 147 -17.33 3.42 -4.03
N VAL A 148 -17.89 4.46 -3.43
CA VAL A 148 -19.24 4.44 -2.85
C VAL A 148 -20.26 4.76 -3.96
N ASN A 149 -21.14 3.79 -4.30
CA ASN A 149 -22.08 3.90 -5.42
C ASN A 149 -21.39 4.37 -6.72
N PRO A 150 -20.46 3.59 -7.27
CA PRO A 150 -19.60 4.04 -8.36
C PRO A 150 -20.39 4.30 -9.64
N THR A 151 -20.15 5.47 -10.24
CA THR A 151 -20.74 5.91 -11.52
C THR A 151 -19.73 5.95 -12.67
N ASN A 152 -18.51 5.47 -12.42
CA ASN A 152 -17.43 5.45 -13.40
C ASN A 152 -16.53 4.22 -13.21
N ILE A 153 -15.77 3.88 -14.25
CA ILE A 153 -14.89 2.70 -14.30
C ILE A 153 -13.85 2.71 -13.17
N MET A 154 -13.23 3.86 -12.91
CA MET A 154 -12.23 3.96 -11.86
C MET A 154 -12.85 3.67 -10.48
N GLY A 155 -13.99 4.29 -10.15
CA GLY A 155 -14.71 4.04 -8.90
C GLY A 155 -15.17 2.59 -8.78
N ALA A 156 -15.72 2.00 -9.86
CA ALA A 156 -16.12 0.60 -9.88
C ALA A 156 -14.93 -0.34 -9.64
N SER A 157 -13.79 -0.09 -10.28
CA SER A 157 -12.57 -0.88 -10.05
C SER A 157 -12.10 -0.81 -8.60
N LYS A 158 -12.16 0.36 -7.96
CA LYS A 158 -11.82 0.52 -6.54
C LYS A 158 -12.81 -0.18 -5.62
N ARG A 159 -14.10 -0.17 -5.95
CA ARG A 159 -15.12 -0.94 -5.20
C ARG A 159 -14.83 -2.42 -5.24
N ILE A 160 -14.44 -2.97 -6.38
CA ILE A 160 -14.03 -4.37 -6.48
C ILE A 160 -12.80 -4.64 -5.61
N CYS A 161 -11.81 -3.71 -5.57
CA CYS A 161 -10.66 -3.84 -4.68
C CYS A 161 -11.08 -3.94 -3.20
N GLU A 162 -12.03 -3.13 -2.75
CA GLU A 162 -12.56 -3.22 -1.38
C GLU A 162 -13.18 -4.59 -1.09
N MET A 163 -13.97 -5.12 -2.03
CA MET A 163 -14.57 -6.44 -1.91
C MET A 163 -13.52 -7.56 -1.84
N ILE A 164 -12.45 -7.47 -2.64
CA ILE A 164 -11.32 -8.41 -2.60
C ILE A 164 -10.70 -8.43 -1.21
N ILE A 165 -10.40 -7.26 -0.63
CA ILE A 165 -9.78 -7.17 0.69
C ILE A 165 -10.70 -7.71 1.77
N GLN A 166 -11.98 -7.40 1.73
CA GLN A 166 -12.96 -7.95 2.66
C GLN A 166 -13.01 -9.48 2.61
N THR A 167 -12.99 -10.05 1.41
CA THR A 167 -12.99 -11.51 1.21
C THR A 167 -11.69 -12.15 1.70
N CYS A 168 -10.52 -11.59 1.38
CA CYS A 168 -9.24 -12.10 1.86
C CYS A 168 -9.14 -12.08 3.39
N LEU A 169 -9.65 -11.03 4.05
CA LEU A 169 -9.65 -10.92 5.51
C LEU A 169 -10.57 -11.95 6.19
N LEU A 170 -11.66 -12.33 5.56
CA LEU A 170 -12.58 -13.37 6.09
C LEU A 170 -11.92 -14.75 6.09
N TYR A 171 -10.97 -15.02 5.20
CA TYR A 171 -10.26 -16.30 5.13
C TYR A 171 -8.99 -16.37 5.98
N THR A 172 -8.43 -15.24 6.39
CA THR A 172 -7.10 -15.17 7.05
C THR A 172 -7.13 -14.71 8.49
N SER A 173 -8.26 -14.23 9.02
CA SER A 173 -8.37 -13.80 10.42
C SER A 173 -9.77 -14.05 10.94
N PRO A 174 -9.94 -14.72 12.10
CA PRO A 174 -11.19 -14.64 12.81
C PRO A 174 -11.39 -13.18 13.20
N SER A 175 -12.32 -12.50 12.53
CA SER A 175 -12.73 -11.15 12.91
C SER A 175 -13.17 -11.17 14.37
N PRO A 176 -12.57 -10.40 15.26
CA PRO A 176 -13.22 -10.13 16.54
C PRO A 176 -14.47 -9.33 16.25
N ARG A 177 -15.63 -9.92 16.55
CA ARG A 177 -16.92 -9.23 16.57
C ARG A 177 -16.95 -8.21 17.70
#